data_7448611f3988b3f621af7579e4107c16
#
_entry.id   7448611f3988b3f621af7579e4107c16
#
_cell.length_a   1.000
_cell.length_b   1.000
_cell.length_c   1.000
_cell.angle_alpha   90.00
_cell.angle_beta   90.00
_cell.angle_gamma   90.00
#
_symmetry.space_group_name_H-M   'P 1'
#
loop_
_entity.id
_entity.type
_entity.pdbx_description
1 polymer ?
#
loop_
_entity_poly.entity_id
_entity_poly.type
_entity_poly.pdbx_seq_one_letter_code
_entity_poly.pdbx_strand_id
1 'polypeptide(L)'
;MSTVNTVTEQLTRAGQAIEHDSFAIIDAEVQGPSSTPEQWPIVRRMIHANADFDFNGLTDFHPQAVQAGIRAMLRGGTPVVADVEMICSGLSVPRLAHFGMVTHQFISDADVIAQAQAENTTRAVQAMRKAHRLGLLEGAIVGIGNAPTALIELARLIAEEGVRPALVVGMPVGFVSAAESKDLIASQHTVPWMV
;
A
#
# COMPACT_ATOMS: atom_id res chain seq x y z
N MET A 1 -30.60 8.53 12.69
CA MET A 1 -29.25 8.82 12.18
C MET A 1 -28.34 7.71 12.69
N SER A 2 -28.00 6.79 11.82
CA SER A 2 -27.09 5.69 12.17
C SER A 2 -25.70 6.28 12.36
N THR A 3 -25.18 6.25 13.57
CA THR A 3 -23.77 6.56 13.85
C THR A 3 -22.94 5.47 13.18
N VAL A 4 -22.34 5.80 12.05
CA VAL A 4 -21.30 4.95 11.46
C VAL A 4 -20.22 4.84 12.51
N ASN A 5 -20.10 3.66 13.11
CA ASN A 5 -19.07 3.37 14.09
C ASN A 5 -17.74 3.28 13.35
N THR A 6 -17.09 4.41 13.16
CA THR A 6 -15.82 4.49 12.45
C THR A 6 -14.76 3.79 13.30
N VAL A 7 -14.24 2.68 12.82
CA VAL A 7 -13.12 1.99 13.48
C VAL A 7 -11.91 2.93 13.44
N THR A 8 -11.56 3.48 14.59
CA THR A 8 -10.40 4.35 14.77
C THR A 8 -9.43 3.71 15.74
N GLU A 9 -8.15 3.98 15.59
CA GLU A 9 -7.10 3.57 16.54
C GLU A 9 -7.13 4.40 17.81
N GLN A 10 -7.74 5.58 17.74
CA GLN A 10 -7.86 6.49 18.87
C GLN A 10 -9.03 6.07 19.76
N LEU A 11 -8.71 5.34 20.82
CA LEU A 11 -9.70 4.78 21.75
C LEU A 11 -10.16 5.77 22.83
N THR A 12 -9.50 6.92 22.96
CA THR A 12 -9.81 7.94 23.97
C THR A 12 -10.24 9.25 23.33
N ARG A 13 -11.07 10.01 24.05
CA ARG A 13 -11.46 11.37 23.60
C ARG A 13 -10.27 12.29 23.41
N ALA A 14 -9.25 12.17 24.25
CA ALA A 14 -8.02 12.96 24.15
C ALA A 14 -7.25 12.62 22.85
N GLY A 15 -7.09 11.33 22.56
CA GLY A 15 -6.43 10.89 21.32
C GLY A 15 -7.20 11.34 20.08
N GLN A 16 -8.54 11.23 20.09
CA GLN A 16 -9.38 11.72 18.99
C GLN A 16 -9.27 13.23 18.79
N ALA A 17 -9.21 14.01 19.88
CA ALA A 17 -9.02 15.45 19.82
C ALA A 17 -7.66 15.82 19.19
N ILE A 18 -6.58 15.17 19.63
CA ILE A 18 -5.24 15.39 19.06
C ILE A 18 -5.21 15.07 17.56
N GLU A 19 -5.80 13.97 17.14
CA GLU A 19 -5.87 13.59 15.72
C GLU A 19 -6.67 14.62 14.92
N HIS A 20 -7.81 15.07 15.44
CA HIS A 20 -8.64 16.10 14.84
C HIS A 20 -7.91 17.44 14.71
N ASP A 21 -7.26 17.90 15.77
CA ASP A 21 -6.49 19.15 15.79
C ASP A 21 -5.31 19.09 14.80
N SER A 22 -4.62 17.95 14.74
CA SER A 22 -3.54 17.73 13.76
C SER A 22 -4.04 17.84 12.33
N PHE A 23 -5.19 17.24 12.01
CA PHE A 23 -5.78 17.36 10.69
C PHE A 23 -6.25 18.78 10.38
N ALA A 24 -6.81 19.50 11.37
CA ALA A 24 -7.21 20.88 11.19
C ALA A 24 -6.00 21.81 10.88
N ILE A 25 -4.87 21.57 11.52
CA ILE A 25 -3.61 22.28 11.23
C ILE A 25 -3.16 21.98 9.79
N ILE A 26 -3.13 20.71 9.39
CA ILE A 26 -2.73 20.32 8.04
C ILE A 26 -3.66 20.96 6.99
N ASP A 27 -4.97 20.87 7.20
CA ASP A 27 -5.96 21.46 6.29
C ASP A 27 -5.84 22.99 6.19
N ALA A 28 -5.40 23.67 7.25
CA ALA A 28 -5.19 25.11 7.27
C ALA A 28 -3.87 25.56 6.62
N GLU A 29 -2.80 24.76 6.79
CA GLU A 29 -1.47 25.11 6.27
C GLU A 29 -1.27 24.74 4.80
N VAL A 30 -1.93 23.67 4.33
CA VAL A 30 -1.88 23.28 2.92
C VAL A 30 -2.71 24.24 2.07
N GLN A 31 -2.03 25.09 1.32
CA GLN A 31 -2.66 26.05 0.40
C GLN A 31 -3.06 25.36 -0.91
N GLY A 32 -4.18 24.65 -0.88
CA GLY A 32 -4.71 23.91 -2.02
C GLY A 32 -4.09 22.54 -2.17
N PRO A 33 -4.82 21.46 -1.84
CA PRO A 33 -4.35 20.11 -2.05
C PRO A 33 -4.14 19.86 -3.55
N SER A 34 -3.01 19.27 -3.91
CA SER A 34 -2.70 18.83 -5.28
C SER A 34 -3.46 17.56 -5.68
N SER A 35 -4.19 16.98 -4.75
CA SER A 35 -4.97 15.76 -4.88
C SER A 35 -6.48 16.05 -4.97
N THR A 36 -7.24 15.12 -5.53
CA THR A 36 -8.71 15.21 -5.56
C THR A 36 -9.31 15.10 -4.14
N PRO A 37 -10.57 15.54 -3.92
CA PRO A 37 -11.24 15.38 -2.63
C PRO A 37 -11.28 13.93 -2.11
N GLU A 38 -11.29 12.93 -3.01
CA GLU A 38 -11.25 11.51 -2.61
C GLU A 38 -9.86 11.05 -2.20
N GLN A 39 -8.81 11.62 -2.79
CA GLN A 39 -7.41 11.30 -2.51
C GLN A 39 -6.90 12.04 -1.27
N TRP A 40 -7.40 13.24 -1.02
CA TRP A 40 -6.94 14.11 0.06
C TRP A 40 -6.88 13.43 1.44
N PRO A 41 -7.86 12.65 1.89
CA PRO A 41 -7.77 11.96 3.18
C PRO A 41 -6.55 11.04 3.30
N ILE A 42 -6.08 10.45 2.18
CA ILE A 42 -4.89 9.59 2.14
C ILE A 42 -3.64 10.45 2.27
N VAL A 43 -3.50 11.48 1.42
CA VAL A 43 -2.36 12.39 1.43
C VAL A 43 -2.23 13.09 2.79
N ARG A 44 -3.35 13.61 3.33
CA ARG A 44 -3.39 14.21 4.67
C ARG A 44 -2.92 13.25 5.77
N ARG A 45 -3.28 11.96 5.68
CA ARG A 45 -2.79 10.95 6.62
C ARG A 45 -1.28 10.70 6.46
N MET A 46 -0.75 10.75 5.24
CA MET A 46 0.69 10.65 4.98
C MET A 46 1.44 11.84 5.56
N ILE A 47 0.96 13.06 5.36
CA ILE A 47 1.50 14.29 5.98
C ILE A 47 1.48 14.16 7.51
N HIS A 48 0.36 13.74 8.08
CA HIS A 48 0.23 13.54 9.54
C HIS A 48 1.24 12.52 10.08
N ALA A 49 1.44 11.41 9.37
CA ALA A 49 2.32 10.34 9.83
C ALA A 49 3.81 10.71 9.77
N ASN A 50 4.21 11.56 8.83
CA ASN A 50 5.59 11.93 8.59
C ASN A 50 5.94 13.36 9.07
N ALA A 51 4.94 14.15 9.45
CA ALA A 51 5.06 15.59 9.74
C ALA A 51 5.75 16.36 8.59
N ASP A 52 5.46 15.98 7.35
CA ASP A 52 6.11 16.50 6.14
C ASP A 52 5.05 16.92 5.11
N PHE A 53 4.96 18.22 4.84
CA PHE A 53 4.00 18.82 3.92
C PHE A 53 4.33 18.57 2.44
N ASP A 54 5.55 18.16 2.10
CA ASP A 54 5.97 17.87 0.75
C ASP A 54 5.20 16.69 0.14
N PHE A 55 4.61 15.82 0.97
CA PHE A 55 3.69 14.77 0.50
C PHE A 55 2.48 15.33 -0.26
N ASN A 56 2.16 16.61 -0.10
CA ASN A 56 1.19 17.28 -0.96
C ASN A 56 1.80 17.54 -2.34
N GLY A 57 1.60 16.64 -3.27
CA GLY A 57 2.10 16.70 -4.64
C GLY A 57 3.19 15.68 -4.98
N LEU A 58 3.65 14.89 -4.00
CA LEU A 58 4.61 13.81 -4.24
C LEU A 58 3.96 12.43 -4.45
N THR A 59 2.64 12.33 -4.28
CA THR A 59 1.92 11.07 -4.41
C THR A 59 1.07 11.06 -5.67
N ASP A 60 1.31 10.08 -6.54
CA ASP A 60 0.53 9.86 -7.75
C ASP A 60 -0.46 8.72 -7.58
N PHE A 61 -1.62 8.89 -8.22
CA PHE A 61 -2.73 7.96 -8.14
C PHE A 61 -3.26 7.59 -9.52
N HIS A 62 -3.43 6.31 -9.76
CA HIS A 62 -4.30 5.87 -10.84
C HIS A 62 -5.74 6.40 -10.58
N PRO A 63 -6.50 6.85 -11.60
CA PRO A 63 -7.83 7.45 -11.41
C PRO A 63 -8.81 6.58 -10.60
N GLN A 64 -8.65 5.28 -10.61
CA GLN A 64 -9.51 4.34 -9.90
C GLN A 64 -8.92 3.85 -8.56
N ALA A 65 -7.74 4.31 -8.14
CA ALA A 65 -7.00 3.75 -7.01
C ALA A 65 -7.81 3.74 -5.71
N VAL A 66 -8.37 4.89 -5.34
CA VAL A 66 -9.14 5.05 -4.09
C VAL A 66 -10.35 4.13 -4.09
N GLN A 67 -11.14 4.19 -5.16
CA GLN A 67 -12.37 3.40 -5.28
C GLN A 67 -12.10 1.89 -5.36
N ALA A 68 -11.01 1.49 -6.00
CA ALA A 68 -10.59 0.09 -6.07
C ALA A 68 -10.16 -0.44 -4.69
N GLY A 69 -9.39 0.35 -3.94
CA GLY A 69 -9.01 0.01 -2.57
C GLY A 69 -10.22 -0.14 -1.65
N ILE A 70 -11.15 0.82 -1.70
CA ILE A 70 -12.40 0.78 -0.92
C ILE A 70 -13.20 -0.48 -1.28
N ARG A 71 -13.41 -0.77 -2.57
CA ARG A 71 -14.14 -1.98 -2.99
C ARG A 71 -13.44 -3.26 -2.53
N ALA A 72 -12.11 -3.32 -2.59
CA ALA A 72 -11.36 -4.47 -2.12
C ALA A 72 -11.53 -4.71 -0.62
N MET A 73 -11.50 -3.65 0.19
CA MET A 73 -11.74 -3.75 1.63
C MET A 73 -13.18 -4.16 1.94
N LEU A 74 -14.17 -3.53 1.29
CA LEU A 74 -15.60 -3.81 1.54
C LEU A 74 -16.04 -5.21 1.07
N ARG A 75 -15.34 -5.81 0.12
CA ARG A 75 -15.58 -7.20 -0.30
C ARG A 75 -15.35 -8.18 0.85
N GLY A 76 -14.49 -7.84 1.79
CA GLY A 76 -14.06 -8.72 2.87
C GLY A 76 -13.13 -9.85 2.42
N GLY A 77 -12.30 -10.33 3.32
CA GLY A 77 -11.39 -11.44 3.04
C GLY A 77 -10.29 -11.13 2.00
N THR A 78 -10.12 -9.88 1.60
CA THR A 78 -9.09 -9.47 0.64
C THR A 78 -7.69 -9.69 1.22
N PRO A 79 -6.80 -10.44 0.54
CA PRO A 79 -5.41 -10.56 0.98
C PRO A 79 -4.69 -9.21 0.93
N VAL A 80 -3.83 -8.96 1.91
CA VAL A 80 -2.85 -7.87 1.89
C VAL A 80 -1.47 -8.51 1.76
N VAL A 81 -0.83 -8.34 0.62
CA VAL A 81 0.52 -8.88 0.39
C VAL A 81 1.54 -7.76 0.54
N ALA A 82 2.51 -7.95 1.41
CA ALA A 82 3.58 -6.98 1.68
C ALA A 82 4.95 -7.52 1.28
N ASP A 83 5.86 -6.62 0.85
CA ASP A 83 7.24 -6.99 0.53
C ASP A 83 8.09 -7.24 1.78
N VAL A 84 7.75 -6.59 2.92
CA VAL A 84 8.49 -6.71 4.18
C VAL A 84 7.56 -6.73 5.39
N GLU A 85 8.04 -7.32 6.49
CA GLU A 85 7.33 -7.43 7.77
C GLU A 85 6.97 -6.07 8.37
N MET A 86 7.76 -5.04 8.12
CA MET A 86 7.52 -3.69 8.63
C MET A 86 6.13 -3.16 8.22
N ILE A 87 5.69 -3.43 7.00
CA ILE A 87 4.33 -3.05 6.54
C ILE A 87 3.29 -3.81 7.36
N CYS A 88 3.42 -5.13 7.50
CA CYS A 88 2.48 -5.94 8.27
C CYS A 88 2.36 -5.45 9.72
N SER A 89 3.49 -5.12 10.34
CA SER A 89 3.56 -4.61 11.70
C SER A 89 2.97 -3.19 11.85
N GLY A 90 2.98 -2.40 10.78
CA GLY A 90 2.41 -1.05 10.74
C GLY A 90 0.91 -1.00 10.46
N LEU A 91 0.31 -2.10 10.04
CA LEU A 91 -1.12 -2.15 9.72
C LEU A 91 -1.96 -2.33 11.00
N SER A 92 -3.10 -1.64 11.02
CA SER A 92 -4.04 -1.69 12.15
C SER A 92 -4.73 -3.04 12.24
N VAL A 93 -4.38 -3.84 13.24
CA VAL A 93 -4.99 -5.15 13.49
C VAL A 93 -6.52 -5.07 13.64
N PRO A 94 -7.10 -4.10 14.39
CA PRO A 94 -8.55 -3.98 14.50
C PRO A 94 -9.23 -3.67 13.15
N ARG A 95 -8.59 -2.87 12.28
CA ARG A 95 -9.15 -2.57 10.95
C ARG A 95 -9.06 -3.75 10.00
N LEU A 96 -7.94 -4.47 10.00
CA LEU A 96 -7.81 -5.71 9.24
C LEU A 96 -8.90 -6.72 9.64
N ALA A 97 -9.08 -6.93 10.94
CA ALA A 97 -10.11 -7.82 11.46
C ALA A 97 -11.54 -7.37 11.09
N HIS A 98 -11.80 -6.05 11.14
CA HIS A 98 -13.11 -5.47 10.77
C HIS A 98 -13.51 -5.82 9.32
N PHE A 99 -12.52 -5.80 8.40
CA PHE A 99 -12.73 -6.14 6.98
C PHE A 99 -12.42 -7.60 6.65
N GLY A 100 -12.08 -8.43 7.64
CA GLY A 100 -11.70 -9.83 7.43
C GLY A 100 -10.45 -10.01 6.57
N MET A 101 -9.56 -8.99 6.55
CA MET A 101 -8.35 -9.00 5.74
C MET A 101 -7.21 -9.71 6.47
N VAL A 102 -6.37 -10.43 5.70
CA VAL A 102 -5.21 -11.15 6.21
C VAL A 102 -3.95 -10.67 5.52
N THR A 103 -2.91 -10.39 6.30
CA THR A 103 -1.59 -10.00 5.78
C THR A 103 -0.74 -11.21 5.45
N HIS A 104 0.01 -11.11 4.37
CA HIS A 104 0.96 -12.10 3.91
C HIS A 104 2.30 -11.43 3.56
N GLN A 105 3.39 -11.98 4.03
CA GLN A 105 4.75 -11.64 3.58
C GLN A 105 5.61 -12.90 3.61
N PHE A 106 6.65 -12.96 2.77
CA PHE A 106 7.43 -14.16 2.53
C PHE A 106 8.95 -13.91 2.53
N ILE A 107 9.39 -12.69 2.84
CA ILE A 107 10.78 -12.25 2.69
C ILE A 107 11.79 -13.09 3.51
N SER A 108 11.33 -13.68 4.61
CA SER A 108 12.14 -14.46 5.55
C SER A 108 11.93 -15.97 5.45
N ASP A 109 11.10 -16.43 4.51
CA ASP A 109 10.83 -17.84 4.32
C ASP A 109 12.07 -18.56 3.78
N ALA A 110 12.35 -19.75 4.31
CA ALA A 110 13.56 -20.52 3.98
C ALA A 110 13.64 -20.87 2.49
N ASP A 111 12.52 -21.21 1.87
CA ASP A 111 12.43 -21.51 0.43
C ASP A 111 12.67 -20.24 -0.43
N VAL A 112 12.20 -19.08 0.00
CA VAL A 112 12.44 -17.79 -0.66
C VAL A 112 13.92 -17.42 -0.61
N ILE A 113 14.57 -17.63 0.54
CA ILE A 113 16.00 -17.38 0.73
C ILE A 113 16.82 -18.32 -0.16
N ALA A 114 16.51 -19.62 -0.14
CA ALA A 114 17.21 -20.61 -0.95
C ALA A 114 17.07 -20.34 -2.45
N GLN A 115 15.86 -20.02 -2.90
CA GLN A 115 15.59 -19.72 -4.30
C GLN A 115 16.29 -18.43 -4.77
N ALA A 116 16.34 -17.40 -3.92
CA ALA A 116 17.06 -16.17 -4.21
C ALA A 116 18.55 -16.41 -4.44
N GLN A 117 19.16 -17.28 -3.63
CA GLN A 117 20.55 -17.69 -3.79
C GLN A 117 20.75 -18.52 -5.07
N ALA A 118 19.89 -19.50 -5.32
CA ALA A 118 20.00 -20.39 -6.48
C ALA A 118 19.86 -19.66 -7.82
N GLU A 119 18.98 -18.67 -7.90
CA GLU A 119 18.71 -17.87 -9.11
C GLU A 119 19.51 -16.58 -9.18
N ASN A 120 20.36 -16.28 -8.19
CA ASN A 120 21.08 -15.01 -8.09
C ASN A 120 20.17 -13.79 -8.20
N THR A 121 19.03 -13.84 -7.49
CA THR A 121 18.03 -12.77 -7.44
C THR A 121 17.88 -12.24 -6.01
N THR A 122 17.02 -11.22 -5.81
CA THR A 122 16.72 -10.75 -4.45
C THR A 122 15.63 -11.59 -3.78
N ARG A 123 15.66 -11.66 -2.45
CA ARG A 123 14.57 -12.28 -1.68
C ARG A 123 13.21 -11.62 -1.98
N ALA A 124 13.22 -10.31 -2.22
CA ALA A 124 12.01 -9.55 -2.53
C ALA A 124 11.37 -9.99 -3.86
N VAL A 125 12.17 -10.28 -4.89
CA VAL A 125 11.70 -10.88 -6.15
C VAL A 125 11.07 -12.25 -5.88
N GLN A 126 11.76 -13.13 -5.15
CA GLN A 126 11.27 -14.48 -4.88
C GLN A 126 10.04 -14.49 -3.97
N ALA A 127 9.91 -13.52 -3.06
CA ALA A 127 8.72 -13.35 -2.23
C ALA A 127 7.48 -13.01 -3.08
N MET A 128 7.61 -12.11 -4.06
CA MET A 128 6.51 -11.78 -5.00
C MET A 128 6.15 -12.98 -5.88
N ARG A 129 7.14 -13.72 -6.38
CA ARG A 129 6.92 -14.96 -7.13
C ARG A 129 6.22 -16.03 -6.29
N LYS A 130 6.59 -16.15 -5.01
CA LYS A 130 5.91 -17.08 -4.08
C LYS A 130 4.46 -16.65 -3.85
N ALA A 131 4.19 -15.39 -3.60
CA ALA A 131 2.83 -14.87 -3.48
C ALA A 131 1.98 -15.18 -4.71
N HIS A 132 2.56 -15.02 -5.91
CA HIS A 132 1.92 -15.37 -7.18
C HIS A 132 1.61 -16.88 -7.27
N ARG A 133 2.60 -17.75 -7.04
CA ARG A 133 2.39 -19.21 -7.06
C ARG A 133 1.31 -19.69 -6.09
N LEU A 134 1.12 -18.98 -4.98
CA LEU A 134 0.06 -19.26 -4.00
C LEU A 134 -1.30 -18.64 -4.39
N GLY A 135 -1.39 -17.92 -5.51
CA GLY A 135 -2.62 -17.27 -5.95
C GLY A 135 -3.04 -16.05 -5.11
N LEU A 136 -2.14 -15.54 -4.25
CA LEU A 136 -2.44 -14.49 -3.29
C LEU A 136 -2.41 -13.08 -3.88
N LEU A 137 -1.91 -12.90 -5.11
CA LEU A 137 -1.87 -11.60 -5.76
C LEU A 137 -3.18 -11.23 -6.45
N GLU A 138 -4.01 -12.23 -6.80
CA GLU A 138 -5.27 -11.98 -7.48
C GLU A 138 -6.28 -11.26 -6.58
N GLY A 139 -6.68 -10.06 -7.00
CA GLY A 139 -7.61 -9.23 -6.25
C GLY A 139 -7.07 -8.73 -4.90
N ALA A 140 -5.79 -8.90 -4.62
CA ALA A 140 -5.14 -8.44 -3.40
C ALA A 140 -4.92 -6.92 -3.36
N ILE A 141 -4.71 -6.38 -2.17
CA ILE A 141 -3.99 -5.13 -2.00
C ILE A 141 -2.52 -5.47 -1.79
N VAL A 142 -1.65 -4.99 -2.69
CA VAL A 142 -0.21 -5.27 -2.62
C VAL A 142 0.52 -4.02 -2.17
N GLY A 143 1.20 -4.09 -1.02
CA GLY A 143 2.01 -3.00 -0.46
C GLY A 143 3.51 -3.27 -0.63
N ILE A 144 4.20 -2.40 -1.35
CA ILE A 144 5.65 -2.41 -1.50
C ILE A 144 6.21 -1.15 -0.85
N GLY A 145 6.88 -1.29 0.27
CA GLY A 145 7.39 -0.15 1.04
C GLY A 145 8.90 -0.14 1.22
N ASN A 146 9.59 -1.19 0.76
CA ASN A 146 11.04 -1.28 0.92
C ASN A 146 11.78 -1.56 -0.39
N ALA A 147 11.44 -2.63 -1.11
CA ALA A 147 12.28 -3.15 -2.18
C ALA A 147 11.79 -2.74 -3.57
N PRO A 148 12.53 -1.87 -4.30
CA PRO A 148 12.23 -1.57 -5.71
C PRO A 148 12.16 -2.84 -6.58
N THR A 149 12.98 -3.84 -6.29
CA THR A 149 12.98 -5.11 -7.03
C THR A 149 11.69 -5.92 -6.86
N ALA A 150 10.99 -5.79 -5.71
CA ALA A 150 9.66 -6.38 -5.54
C ALA A 150 8.63 -5.70 -6.44
N LEU A 151 8.69 -4.37 -6.56
CA LEU A 151 7.77 -3.60 -7.40
C LEU A 151 8.01 -3.88 -8.89
N ILE A 152 9.27 -4.00 -9.32
CA ILE A 152 9.64 -4.37 -10.69
C ILE A 152 9.12 -5.78 -11.01
N GLU A 153 9.31 -6.75 -10.12
CA GLU A 153 8.81 -8.12 -10.34
C GLU A 153 7.27 -8.14 -10.38
N LEU A 154 6.61 -7.39 -9.51
CA LEU A 154 5.15 -7.27 -9.54
C LEU A 154 4.67 -6.68 -10.88
N ALA A 155 5.33 -5.64 -11.39
CA ALA A 155 5.01 -5.06 -12.69
C ALA A 155 5.18 -6.08 -13.83
N ARG A 156 6.24 -6.89 -13.79
CA ARG A 156 6.46 -8.00 -14.74
C ARG A 156 5.32 -9.02 -14.65
N LEU A 157 4.96 -9.48 -13.47
CA LEU A 157 3.87 -10.44 -13.25
C LEU A 157 2.53 -9.90 -13.79
N ILE A 158 2.26 -8.61 -13.61
CA ILE A 158 1.05 -7.96 -14.14
C ILE A 158 1.08 -7.96 -15.68
N ALA A 159 2.21 -7.58 -16.27
CA ALA A 159 2.33 -7.39 -17.71
C ALA A 159 2.41 -8.74 -18.47
N GLU A 160 3.20 -9.69 -17.98
CA GLU A 160 3.56 -10.91 -18.70
C GLU A 160 2.70 -12.12 -18.28
N GLU A 161 2.31 -12.20 -17.00
CA GLU A 161 1.57 -13.34 -16.45
C GLU A 161 0.09 -13.03 -16.17
N GLY A 162 -0.32 -11.79 -16.42
CA GLY A 162 -1.72 -11.39 -16.35
C GLY A 162 -2.27 -11.24 -14.93
N VAL A 163 -1.41 -11.15 -13.91
CA VAL A 163 -1.81 -10.96 -12.50
C VAL A 163 -2.61 -9.67 -12.33
N ARG A 164 -3.69 -9.71 -11.56
CA ARG A 164 -4.63 -8.58 -11.37
C ARG A 164 -4.85 -8.27 -9.88
N PRO A 165 -3.94 -7.58 -9.22
CA PRO A 165 -4.19 -7.01 -7.90
C PRO A 165 -5.37 -6.02 -7.96
N ALA A 166 -6.11 -5.92 -6.87
CA ALA A 166 -7.15 -4.90 -6.76
C ALA A 166 -6.54 -3.49 -6.59
N LEU A 167 -5.39 -3.41 -5.93
CA LEU A 167 -4.65 -2.17 -5.75
C LEU A 167 -3.17 -2.48 -5.49
N VAL A 168 -2.28 -1.69 -6.12
CA VAL A 168 -0.86 -1.66 -5.79
C VAL A 168 -0.53 -0.35 -5.06
N VAL A 169 0.05 -0.43 -3.87
CA VAL A 169 0.63 0.70 -3.13
C VAL A 169 2.15 0.57 -3.23
N GLY A 170 2.73 1.24 -4.22
CA GLY A 170 4.13 1.07 -4.61
C GLY A 170 5.01 2.22 -4.14
N MET A 171 5.43 2.19 -2.90
CA MET A 171 6.25 3.24 -2.28
C MET A 171 7.61 2.71 -1.78
N PRO A 172 8.36 1.96 -2.63
CA PRO A 172 9.68 1.50 -2.21
C PRO A 172 10.63 2.67 -2.00
N VAL A 173 11.62 2.45 -1.14
CA VAL A 173 12.66 3.43 -0.82
C VAL A 173 14.01 2.97 -1.37
N GLY A 174 14.94 3.91 -1.58
CA GLY A 174 16.31 3.60 -1.98
C GLY A 174 16.84 4.52 -3.06
N PHE A 175 18.15 4.36 -3.35
CA PHE A 175 18.86 5.16 -4.34
C PHE A 175 18.99 4.46 -5.71
N VAL A 176 18.65 3.18 -5.78
CA VAL A 176 18.76 2.37 -7.00
C VAL A 176 17.38 1.85 -7.37
N SER A 177 16.92 2.19 -8.55
CA SER A 177 15.68 1.73 -9.17
C SER A 177 14.38 2.07 -8.40
N ALA A 178 14.42 2.96 -7.40
CA ALA A 178 13.20 3.33 -6.67
C ALA A 178 12.26 4.17 -7.56
N ALA A 179 12.77 5.18 -8.24
CA ALA A 179 12.00 6.00 -9.17
C ALA A 179 11.52 5.16 -10.37
N GLU A 180 12.43 4.45 -11.01
CA GLU A 180 12.14 3.63 -12.19
C GLU A 180 11.09 2.55 -11.91
N SER A 181 11.10 1.96 -10.72
CA SER A 181 10.09 0.96 -10.32
C SER A 181 8.69 1.57 -10.17
N LYS A 182 8.60 2.81 -9.67
CA LYS A 182 7.35 3.57 -9.57
C LYS A 182 6.83 3.96 -10.95
N ASP A 183 7.70 4.48 -11.82
CA ASP A 183 7.34 4.80 -13.20
C ASP A 183 6.82 3.57 -13.94
N LEU A 184 7.44 2.42 -13.72
CA LEU A 184 7.02 1.16 -14.33
C LEU A 184 5.61 0.74 -13.89
N ILE A 185 5.28 0.88 -12.60
CA ILE A 185 3.91 0.63 -12.11
C ILE A 185 2.95 1.71 -12.58
N ALA A 186 3.35 2.98 -12.59
CA ALA A 186 2.52 4.07 -13.05
C ALA A 186 2.14 3.95 -14.54
N SER A 187 2.96 3.29 -15.34
CA SER A 187 2.66 2.98 -16.74
C SER A 187 1.64 1.85 -16.93
N GLN A 188 1.28 1.11 -15.87
CA GLN A 188 0.27 0.04 -15.96
C GLN A 188 -1.14 0.63 -16.05
N HIS A 189 -1.88 0.24 -17.08
CA HIS A 189 -3.26 0.69 -17.28
C HIS A 189 -4.31 -0.37 -16.86
N THR A 190 -3.85 -1.55 -16.48
CA THR A 190 -4.73 -2.69 -16.21
C THR A 190 -5.02 -2.91 -14.73
N VAL A 191 -4.27 -2.29 -13.86
CA VAL A 191 -4.41 -2.39 -12.40
C VAL A 191 -4.37 -1.00 -11.76
N PRO A 192 -5.19 -0.73 -10.74
CA PRO A 192 -5.09 0.50 -9.96
C PRO A 192 -3.82 0.53 -9.12
N TRP A 193 -3.20 1.71 -9.01
CA TRP A 193 -1.97 1.91 -8.25
C TRP A 193 -1.93 3.28 -7.56
N MET A 194 -1.10 3.40 -6.51
CA MET A 194 -0.59 4.66 -5.93
C MET A 194 0.93 4.53 -5.73
N VAL A 195 1.67 5.59 -6.04
CA VAL A 195 3.13 5.67 -5.93
C VAL A 195 3.56 6.97 -5.30
#